data_71b02880f2ce541326403843ab9bbc12
#
_entry.id   71b02880f2ce541326403843ab9bbc12
#
_cell.length_a   1.000
_cell.length_b   1.000
_cell.length_c   1.000
_cell.angle_alpha   90.00
_cell.angle_beta   90.00
_cell.angle_gamma   90.00
#
_symmetry.space_group_name_H-M   'P 1'
#
loop_
_entity.id
_entity.type
_entity.pdbx_description
1 polymer ?
#
loop_
_entity_poly.entity_id
_entity_poly.type
_entity_poly.pdbx_seq_one_letter_code
_entity_poly.pdbx_strand_id
1 'polypeptide(L)'
;PHISTGDMLRAAVAEGTELGLKAKAIMDAGDLVSDELILGIVKERLSQPDAQNGFLLDGFPRTDAQAQGLVEMLAPDGIDAAIDIEVPDDVVTQRMLARGRDDDTPEAIQRRLQLYQEETAPLLSFFSSRGVLTAVDGLGTEQEVKNRIVNAIESQH
;
A
#
# COMPACT_ATOMS: atom_id res chain seq x y z
N PRO A 1 3.72 -5.61 -13.37
CA PRO A 1 2.41 -5.93 -12.76
C PRO A 1 2.10 -5.01 -11.60
N HIS A 2 0.82 -4.73 -11.40
CA HIS A 2 0.28 -4.00 -10.26
C HIS A 2 -0.03 -5.01 -9.14
N ILE A 3 0.59 -4.83 -7.99
CA ILE A 3 0.47 -5.75 -6.85
C ILE A 3 -0.15 -5.00 -5.68
N SER A 4 -1.42 -5.31 -5.38
CA SER A 4 -2.13 -4.76 -4.24
C SER A 4 -2.23 -5.82 -3.14
N THR A 5 -1.62 -5.54 -1.98
CA THR A 5 -1.70 -6.44 -0.83
C THR A 5 -3.12 -6.57 -0.31
N GLY A 6 -3.89 -5.46 -0.36
CA GLY A 6 -5.29 -5.49 0.01
C GLY A 6 -6.11 -6.44 -0.85
N ASP A 7 -5.89 -6.44 -2.16
CA ASP A 7 -6.59 -7.35 -3.08
C ASP A 7 -6.20 -8.80 -2.84
N MET A 8 -4.92 -9.08 -2.56
CA MET A 8 -4.48 -10.43 -2.20
C MET A 8 -5.14 -10.94 -0.92
N LEU A 9 -5.26 -10.08 0.08
CA LEU A 9 -5.94 -10.42 1.34
C LEU A 9 -7.44 -10.64 1.13
N ARG A 10 -8.08 -9.80 0.34
CA ARG A 10 -9.52 -9.96 0.01
C ARG A 10 -9.78 -11.25 -0.74
N ALA A 11 -8.88 -11.65 -1.62
CA ALA A 11 -8.98 -12.94 -2.32
C ALA A 11 -8.91 -14.10 -1.33
N ALA A 12 -8.01 -14.05 -0.35
CA ALA A 12 -7.92 -15.07 0.70
C ALA A 12 -9.18 -15.13 1.55
N VAL A 13 -9.77 -13.97 1.86
CA VAL A 13 -11.07 -13.90 2.57
C VAL A 13 -12.17 -14.56 1.76
N ALA A 14 -12.24 -14.28 0.47
CA ALA A 14 -13.26 -14.84 -0.42
C ALA A 14 -13.14 -16.36 -0.53
N GLU A 15 -11.95 -16.92 -0.46
CA GLU A 15 -11.72 -18.36 -0.45
C GLU A 15 -12.16 -19.02 0.87
N GLY A 16 -12.37 -18.23 1.94
CA GLY A 16 -12.86 -18.73 3.22
C GLY A 16 -11.85 -19.56 4.00
N THR A 17 -10.57 -19.40 3.74
CA THR A 17 -9.52 -20.09 4.49
C THR A 17 -9.47 -19.58 5.94
N GLU A 18 -8.90 -20.38 6.85
CA GLU A 18 -8.73 -19.96 8.25
C GLU A 18 -7.92 -18.64 8.33
N LEU A 19 -6.87 -18.53 7.53
CA LEU A 19 -6.05 -17.32 7.43
C LEU A 19 -6.88 -16.15 6.89
N GLY A 20 -7.68 -16.37 5.86
CA GLY A 20 -8.57 -15.36 5.29
C GLY A 20 -9.59 -14.84 6.30
N LEU A 21 -10.16 -15.71 7.13
CA LEU A 21 -11.13 -15.31 8.17
C LEU A 21 -10.45 -14.45 9.26
N LYS A 22 -9.23 -14.78 9.64
CA LYS A 22 -8.45 -13.96 10.59
C LYS A 22 -8.14 -12.59 10.02
N ALA A 23 -7.72 -12.55 8.76
CA ALA A 23 -7.44 -11.29 8.05
C ALA A 23 -8.72 -10.44 7.93
N LYS A 24 -9.87 -11.06 7.66
CA LYS A 24 -11.15 -10.35 7.57
C LYS A 24 -11.49 -9.61 8.86
N ALA A 25 -11.36 -10.26 10.02
CA ALA A 25 -11.64 -9.62 11.30
C ALA A 25 -10.77 -8.39 11.54
N ILE A 26 -9.49 -8.47 11.20
CA ILE A 26 -8.53 -7.36 11.34
C ILE A 26 -8.89 -6.23 10.35
N MET A 27 -9.18 -6.57 9.11
CA MET A 27 -9.51 -5.60 8.06
C MET A 27 -10.82 -4.87 8.35
N ASP A 28 -11.83 -5.57 8.82
CA ASP A 28 -13.13 -5.00 9.19
C ASP A 28 -13.00 -3.98 10.32
N ALA A 29 -12.07 -4.22 11.25
CA ALA A 29 -11.76 -3.27 12.31
C ALA A 29 -10.93 -2.07 11.84
N GLY A 30 -10.41 -2.11 10.62
CA GLY A 30 -9.54 -1.07 10.07
C GLY A 30 -8.08 -1.21 10.50
N ASP A 31 -7.73 -2.29 11.18
CA ASP A 31 -6.37 -2.55 11.63
C ASP A 31 -5.50 -3.15 10.53
N LEU A 32 -4.18 -3.12 10.73
CA LEU A 32 -3.21 -3.72 9.81
C LEU A 32 -3.02 -5.21 10.12
N VAL A 33 -2.90 -6.01 9.07
CA VAL A 33 -2.52 -7.42 9.19
C VAL A 33 -1.05 -7.48 9.64
N SER A 34 -0.64 -8.55 10.34
CA SER A 34 0.71 -8.66 10.89
C SER A 34 1.79 -8.49 9.82
N ASP A 35 2.90 -7.86 10.20
CA ASP A 35 4.02 -7.60 9.29
C ASP A 35 4.60 -8.90 8.71
N GLU A 36 4.73 -9.92 9.54
CA GLU A 36 5.25 -11.23 9.15
C GLU A 36 4.43 -11.87 8.03
N LEU A 37 3.10 -11.82 8.19
CA LEU A 37 2.19 -12.38 7.20
C LEU A 37 2.27 -11.62 5.88
N ILE A 38 2.23 -10.30 5.94
CA ILE A 38 2.30 -9.44 4.75
C ILE A 38 3.64 -9.64 4.02
N LEU A 39 4.74 -9.65 4.74
CA LEU A 39 6.07 -9.85 4.13
C LEU A 39 6.18 -11.21 3.43
N GLY A 40 5.60 -12.25 4.03
CA GLY A 40 5.57 -13.58 3.42
C GLY A 40 4.79 -13.61 2.11
N ILE A 41 3.61 -12.97 2.09
CA ILE A 41 2.77 -12.89 0.90
C ILE A 41 3.47 -12.09 -0.21
N VAL A 42 4.06 -10.96 0.12
CA VAL A 42 4.76 -10.11 -0.85
C VAL A 42 5.99 -10.84 -1.41
N LYS A 43 6.76 -11.50 -0.56
CA LYS A 43 7.93 -12.26 -1.00
C LYS A 43 7.56 -13.34 -2.01
N GLU A 44 6.51 -14.10 -1.72
CA GLU A 44 6.01 -15.14 -2.61
C GLU A 44 5.56 -14.53 -3.95
N ARG A 45 4.83 -13.43 -3.89
CA ARG A 45 4.34 -12.76 -5.11
C ARG A 45 5.47 -12.21 -5.97
N LEU A 46 6.47 -11.59 -5.38
CA LEU A 46 7.60 -11.01 -6.10
C LEU A 46 8.53 -12.06 -6.69
N SER A 47 8.46 -13.30 -6.23
CA SER A 47 9.24 -14.40 -6.80
C SER A 47 8.67 -14.94 -8.11
N GLN A 48 7.45 -14.54 -8.48
CA GLN A 48 6.82 -15.01 -9.71
C GLN A 48 7.45 -14.38 -10.95
N PRO A 49 7.42 -15.09 -12.12
CA PRO A 49 8.12 -14.64 -13.33
C PRO A 49 7.68 -13.25 -13.82
N ASP A 50 6.43 -12.87 -13.68
CA ASP A 50 5.90 -11.59 -14.15
C ASP A 50 6.45 -10.39 -13.38
N ALA A 51 7.01 -10.60 -12.19
CA ALA A 51 7.58 -9.55 -11.36
C ALA A 51 9.09 -9.37 -11.55
N GLN A 52 9.74 -10.22 -12.34
CA GLN A 52 11.21 -10.20 -12.47
C GLN A 52 11.74 -8.97 -13.25
N ASN A 53 10.93 -8.40 -14.12
CA ASN A 53 11.31 -7.21 -14.90
C ASN A 53 10.80 -5.89 -14.31
N GLY A 54 10.21 -5.95 -13.15
CA GLY A 54 9.69 -4.78 -12.44
C GLY A 54 8.28 -5.01 -11.91
N PHE A 55 7.86 -4.16 -10.99
CA PHE A 55 6.56 -4.27 -10.34
C PHE A 55 6.16 -2.94 -9.71
N LEU A 56 4.87 -2.80 -9.44
CA LEU A 56 4.30 -1.69 -8.70
C LEU A 56 3.59 -2.23 -7.46
N LEU A 57 4.02 -1.80 -6.28
CA LEU A 57 3.37 -2.16 -5.01
C LEU A 57 2.37 -1.07 -4.63
N ASP A 58 1.17 -1.49 -4.28
CA ASP A 58 0.09 -0.61 -3.85
C ASP A 58 -0.40 -1.02 -2.46
N GLY A 59 -0.39 -0.06 -1.54
CA GLY A 59 -0.80 -0.30 -0.16
C GLY A 59 0.22 -1.01 0.71
N PHE A 60 1.48 -1.05 0.29
CA PHE A 60 2.58 -1.68 1.02
C PHE A 60 3.90 -0.97 0.63
N PRO A 61 4.84 -0.75 1.56
CA PRO A 61 4.73 -0.99 3.00
C PRO A 61 3.84 0.03 3.71
N ARG A 62 3.37 -0.33 4.92
CA ARG A 62 2.57 0.56 5.77
C ARG A 62 3.20 0.78 7.14
N THR A 63 4.23 0.02 7.50
CA THR A 63 4.95 0.14 8.77
C THR A 63 6.45 0.14 8.52
N ASP A 64 7.22 0.62 9.50
CA ASP A 64 8.67 0.63 9.42
C ASP A 64 9.24 -0.79 9.25
N ALA A 65 8.71 -1.75 10.00
CA ALA A 65 9.13 -3.15 9.90
C ALA A 65 8.89 -3.71 8.50
N GLN A 66 7.76 -3.38 7.87
CA GLN A 66 7.47 -3.78 6.50
C GLN A 66 8.43 -3.13 5.51
N ALA A 67 8.75 -1.85 5.69
CA ALA A 67 9.67 -1.13 4.81
C ALA A 67 11.08 -1.73 4.88
N GLN A 68 11.56 -2.01 6.08
CA GLN A 68 12.87 -2.63 6.26
C GLN A 68 12.93 -4.04 5.67
N GLY A 69 11.90 -4.84 5.90
CA GLY A 69 11.78 -6.18 5.34
C GLY A 69 11.75 -6.18 3.81
N LEU A 70 11.05 -5.21 3.23
CA LEU A 70 11.00 -5.05 1.77
C LEU A 70 12.37 -4.71 1.18
N VAL A 71 13.09 -3.79 1.79
CA VAL A 71 14.44 -3.40 1.33
C VAL A 71 15.40 -4.58 1.42
N GLU A 72 15.35 -5.36 2.50
CA GLU A 72 16.17 -6.57 2.65
C GLU A 72 15.84 -7.61 1.58
N MET A 73 14.55 -7.79 1.29
CA MET A 73 14.04 -8.72 0.29
C MET A 73 14.53 -8.37 -1.12
N LEU A 74 14.67 -7.08 -1.43
CA LEU A 74 15.06 -6.57 -2.73
C LEU A 74 16.55 -6.27 -2.85
N ALA A 75 17.33 -6.50 -1.79
CA ALA A 75 18.77 -6.22 -1.83
C ALA A 75 19.44 -7.02 -2.96
N PRO A 76 20.46 -6.45 -3.65
CA PRO A 76 21.03 -5.13 -3.41
C PRO A 76 20.31 -3.98 -4.13
N ASP A 77 19.37 -4.27 -5.04
CA ASP A 77 18.78 -3.26 -5.94
C ASP A 77 17.87 -2.27 -5.21
N GLY A 78 17.04 -2.74 -4.26
CA GLY A 78 16.13 -1.91 -3.50
C GLY A 78 14.93 -1.42 -4.31
N ILE A 79 14.33 -0.30 -3.84
CA ILE A 79 13.19 0.36 -4.48
C ILE A 79 13.70 1.51 -5.33
N ASP A 80 13.24 1.59 -6.59
CA ASP A 80 13.64 2.64 -7.53
C ASP A 80 12.87 3.94 -7.32
N ALA A 81 11.60 3.85 -6.94
CA ALA A 81 10.74 5.01 -6.72
C ALA A 81 9.67 4.71 -5.68
N ALA A 82 9.39 5.68 -4.84
CA ALA A 82 8.25 5.66 -3.92
C ALA A 82 7.40 6.91 -4.18
N ILE A 83 6.12 6.73 -4.39
CA ILE A 83 5.19 7.80 -4.72
C ILE A 83 4.24 8.01 -3.54
N ASP A 84 4.25 9.21 -3.00
CA ASP A 84 3.30 9.64 -1.98
C ASP A 84 2.15 10.41 -2.64
N ILE A 85 0.98 9.79 -2.70
CA ILE A 85 -0.20 10.44 -3.26
C ILE A 85 -0.89 11.21 -2.15
N GLU A 86 -0.76 12.52 -2.17
CA GLU A 86 -1.30 13.41 -1.13
C GLU A 86 -2.77 13.74 -1.41
N VAL A 87 -3.64 13.38 -0.46
CA VAL A 87 -5.08 13.66 -0.52
C VAL A 87 -5.55 14.07 0.87
N PRO A 88 -6.37 15.15 1.00
CA PRO A 88 -6.94 15.50 2.30
C PRO A 88 -7.79 14.38 2.89
N ASP A 89 -7.78 14.24 4.22
CA ASP A 89 -8.46 13.14 4.91
C ASP A 89 -9.96 13.09 4.63
N ASP A 90 -10.62 14.24 4.51
CA ASP A 90 -12.05 14.32 4.19
C ASP A 90 -12.34 13.75 2.79
N VAL A 91 -11.48 14.02 1.82
CA VAL A 91 -11.62 13.49 0.46
C VAL A 91 -11.37 11.98 0.45
N VAL A 92 -10.36 11.50 1.19
CA VAL A 92 -10.08 10.06 1.34
C VAL A 92 -11.30 9.35 1.93
N THR A 93 -11.88 9.90 2.99
CA THR A 93 -13.07 9.35 3.63
C THR A 93 -14.24 9.25 2.66
N GLN A 94 -14.50 10.32 1.90
CA GLN A 94 -15.57 10.34 0.90
C GLN A 94 -15.35 9.28 -0.19
N ARG A 95 -14.12 9.15 -0.66
CA ARG A 95 -13.77 8.16 -1.70
C ARG A 95 -13.94 6.73 -1.21
N MET A 96 -13.56 6.44 0.03
CA MET A 96 -13.74 5.11 0.63
C MET A 96 -15.22 4.76 0.79
N LEU A 97 -16.03 5.70 1.28
CA LEU A 97 -17.47 5.49 1.43
C LEU A 97 -18.14 5.27 0.07
N ALA A 98 -17.74 6.04 -0.95
CA ALA A 98 -18.25 5.88 -2.31
C ALA A 98 -17.83 4.56 -2.95
N ARG A 99 -16.63 4.06 -2.63
CA ARG A 99 -16.15 2.76 -3.09
C ARG A 99 -17.00 1.61 -2.58
N GLY A 100 -17.47 1.68 -1.33
CA GLY A 100 -18.47 0.78 -0.77
C GLY A 100 -18.02 -0.66 -0.57
N ARG A 101 -16.74 -0.89 -0.23
CA ARG A 101 -16.27 -2.23 0.16
C ARG A 101 -16.88 -2.62 1.50
N ASP A 102 -17.01 -3.92 1.75
CA ASP A 102 -17.61 -4.43 2.99
C ASP A 102 -16.90 -3.94 4.26
N ASP A 103 -15.59 -3.72 4.16
CA ASP A 103 -14.76 -3.21 5.27
C ASP A 103 -14.64 -1.69 5.30
N ASP A 104 -15.35 -0.97 4.43
CA ASP A 104 -15.36 0.49 4.39
C ASP A 104 -16.45 1.08 5.29
N THR A 105 -16.42 0.73 6.58
CA THR A 105 -17.29 1.32 7.60
C THR A 105 -16.67 2.63 8.10
N PRO A 106 -17.49 3.59 8.61
CA PRO A 106 -16.93 4.85 9.15
C PRO A 106 -15.88 4.62 10.24
N GLU A 107 -16.09 3.64 11.13
CA GLU A 107 -15.15 3.31 12.19
C GLU A 107 -13.84 2.74 11.65
N ALA A 108 -13.92 1.83 10.67
CA ALA A 108 -12.74 1.24 10.04
C ALA A 108 -11.96 2.28 9.25
N ILE A 109 -12.63 3.18 8.53
CA ILE A 109 -11.99 4.27 7.79
C ILE A 109 -11.22 5.18 8.76
N GLN A 110 -11.84 5.55 9.87
CA GLN A 110 -11.20 6.39 10.88
C GLN A 110 -9.98 5.70 11.49
N ARG A 111 -10.07 4.41 11.76
CA ARG A 111 -8.95 3.61 12.26
C ARG A 111 -7.79 3.55 11.25
N ARG A 112 -8.10 3.40 9.97
CA ARG A 112 -7.08 3.40 8.90
C ARG A 112 -6.37 4.74 8.79
N LEU A 113 -7.10 5.85 8.90
CA LEU A 113 -6.49 7.19 8.87
C LEU A 113 -5.58 7.40 10.08
N GLN A 114 -6.00 6.95 11.25
CA GLN A 114 -5.19 7.02 12.47
C GLN A 114 -3.90 6.20 12.31
N LEU A 115 -4.01 4.96 11.82
CA LEU A 115 -2.86 4.08 11.60
C LEU A 115 -1.91 4.67 10.55
N TYR A 116 -2.45 5.31 9.52
CA TYR A 116 -1.62 6.00 8.53
C TYR A 116 -0.76 7.07 9.20
N GLN A 117 -1.33 7.90 10.06
CA GLN A 117 -0.60 8.96 10.75
C GLN A 117 0.45 8.41 11.73
N GLU A 118 0.12 7.34 12.43
CA GLU A 118 1.00 6.77 13.46
C GLU A 118 2.09 5.87 12.88
N GLU A 119 1.77 5.05 11.88
CA GLU A 119 2.64 3.98 11.40
C GLU A 119 3.19 4.23 9.98
N THR A 120 2.38 4.80 9.10
CA THR A 120 2.72 4.92 7.68
C THR A 120 3.32 6.27 7.32
N ALA A 121 2.80 7.37 7.86
CA ALA A 121 3.37 8.70 7.59
C ALA A 121 4.87 8.81 7.91
N PRO A 122 5.40 8.19 8.99
CA PRO A 122 6.84 8.17 9.23
C PRO A 122 7.68 7.53 8.13
N LEU A 123 7.10 6.68 7.29
CA LEU A 123 7.79 6.07 6.16
C LEU A 123 8.17 7.08 5.08
N LEU A 124 7.50 8.22 5.03
CA LEU A 124 7.86 9.29 4.10
C LEU A 124 9.31 9.73 4.34
N SER A 125 9.71 9.86 5.60
CA SER A 125 11.11 10.16 5.96
C SER A 125 12.05 9.04 5.58
N PHE A 126 11.64 7.80 5.76
CA PHE A 126 12.43 6.62 5.39
C PHE A 126 12.79 6.64 3.91
N PHE A 127 11.81 6.81 3.04
CA PHE A 127 12.04 6.84 1.58
C PHE A 127 12.67 8.15 1.10
N SER A 128 12.36 9.27 1.75
CA SER A 128 12.98 10.56 1.45
C SER A 128 14.48 10.52 1.70
N SER A 129 14.91 9.92 2.81
CA SER A 129 16.33 9.79 3.15
C SER A 129 17.09 8.92 2.15
N ARG A 130 16.39 8.05 1.41
CA ARG A 130 16.97 7.21 0.37
C ARG A 130 16.94 7.87 -1.02
N GLY A 131 16.35 9.06 -1.13
CA GLY A 131 16.32 9.82 -2.38
C GLY A 131 15.35 9.30 -3.43
N VAL A 132 14.38 8.47 -3.04
CA VAL A 132 13.43 7.83 -3.97
C VAL A 132 11.99 8.32 -3.84
N LEU A 133 11.71 9.19 -2.86
CA LEU A 133 10.35 9.67 -2.60
C LEU A 133 9.99 10.87 -3.47
N THR A 134 8.82 10.82 -4.10
CA THR A 134 8.21 11.94 -4.81
C THR A 134 6.76 12.08 -4.36
N ALA A 135 6.37 13.29 -3.95
CA ALA A 135 5.00 13.60 -3.60
C ALA A 135 4.20 13.98 -4.86
N VAL A 136 2.97 13.49 -4.94
CA VAL A 136 2.05 13.72 -6.07
C VAL A 136 0.70 14.16 -5.52
N ASP A 137 0.13 15.23 -6.09
CA ASP A 137 -1.22 15.66 -5.75
C ASP A 137 -2.25 14.64 -6.23
N GLY A 138 -3.02 14.08 -5.30
CA GLY A 138 -4.04 13.08 -5.58
C GLY A 138 -5.43 13.62 -5.89
N LEU A 139 -5.58 14.95 -5.95
CA LEU A 139 -6.86 15.57 -6.30
C LEU A 139 -7.04 15.65 -7.82
N GLY A 140 -8.29 15.56 -8.26
CA GLY A 140 -8.65 15.60 -9.68
C GLY A 140 -9.17 14.26 -10.18
N THR A 141 -9.19 14.08 -11.50
CA THR A 141 -9.63 12.84 -12.12
C THR A 141 -8.57 11.76 -12.02
N GLU A 142 -8.97 10.49 -12.18
CA GLU A 142 -8.02 9.38 -12.22
C GLU A 142 -6.96 9.57 -13.29
N GLN A 143 -7.33 10.08 -14.46
CA GLN A 143 -6.40 10.33 -15.56
C GLN A 143 -5.38 11.41 -15.21
N GLU A 144 -5.82 12.49 -14.56
CA GLU A 144 -4.93 13.57 -14.12
C GLU A 144 -3.90 13.06 -13.10
N VAL A 145 -4.36 12.28 -12.11
CA VAL A 145 -3.49 11.69 -11.09
C VAL A 145 -2.51 10.71 -11.73
N LYS A 146 -2.99 9.86 -12.63
CA LYS A 146 -2.16 8.92 -13.37
C LYS A 146 -1.03 9.64 -14.12
N ASN A 147 -1.35 10.71 -14.82
CA ASN A 147 -0.36 11.49 -15.56
C ASN A 147 0.71 12.07 -14.64
N ARG A 148 0.30 12.57 -13.47
CA ARG A 148 1.24 13.09 -12.46
C ARG A 148 2.18 12.00 -11.92
N ILE A 149 1.64 10.81 -11.69
CA ILE A 149 2.43 9.66 -11.23
C ILE A 149 3.44 9.23 -12.28
N VAL A 150 3.01 9.10 -13.53
CA VAL A 150 3.90 8.72 -14.64
C VAL A 150 5.02 9.73 -14.81
N ASN A 151 4.71 11.02 -14.78
CA ASN A 151 5.71 12.09 -14.86
C ASN A 151 6.70 12.04 -13.69
N ALA A 152 6.22 11.75 -12.50
CA ALA A 152 7.07 11.63 -11.30
C ALA A 152 8.05 10.45 -11.43
N ILE A 153 7.59 9.32 -11.94
CA ILE A 153 8.44 8.13 -12.15
C ILE A 153 9.49 8.41 -13.24
N GLU A 154 9.08 9.00 -14.36
CA GLU A 154 9.98 9.31 -15.47
C GLU A 154 11.05 10.32 -15.08
N SER A 155 10.73 11.28 -14.21
CA SER A 155 11.69 12.30 -13.76
C SER A 155 12.78 11.77 -12.83
N GLN A 156 12.61 10.58 -12.27
CA GLN A 156 13.61 9.92 -11.40
C GLN A 156 14.58 9.03 -12.19
N HIS A 157 14.32 8.86 -13.45
CA HIS A 157 15.15 8.06 -14.37
C HIS A 157 15.64 8.95 -15.53
#